data_6cfde83aa5e928dba2943dc69e042b34
#
_entry.id   6cfde83aa5e928dba2943dc69e042b34
#
_cell.length_a   1.000
_cell.length_b   1.000
_cell.length_c   1.000
_cell.angle_alpha   90.00
_cell.angle_beta   90.00
_cell.angle_gamma   90.00
#
_symmetry.space_group_name_H-M   'P 1'
#
loop_
_entity.id
_entity.type
_entity.pdbx_description
1 polymer ?
#
loop_
_entity_poly.entity_id
_entity_poly.type
_entity_poly.pdbx_seq_one_letter_code
_entity_poly.pdbx_strand_id
1 'polypeptide(L)'
;MNGLRFNVPMLAVLALCGLSALVVQAHEEHDPNYWNQQAHDLLFEKKDYTMQKINIAKNIIVFVGSGMSQATITAARTTNGGENAAFAFEKLKWSGNARTYCVDSRVPDSACASTAFLTGVKSNLGTVAVHPTVNRGDCVATSDKVKQLESIAKWALDAGRVVGFATTSRVTAGSSPALYAHSADKDWENDAAVSTAGCNPSEVNDIAHQLIHGDVGKHFKVIFGGGRKNMIPTTDTDPSGARGLRTDGKNLIDEWKQSKTGNAVYLTTNTELGALNTTNIDYLMGLFSYDRLPYATDMTEEQNKETPPLVRLVHYSLEMLQKKEHKDGFLLFVEDGNIQEAHKENKPNKAFEQVKHYANAFDMAHMMVSETNTLVISMNDVGSTLSIPGYSARDTDILNAAGTSDRDSKPYLSLAYATGPSHNSYYQLNEGRVNPLTVLQGMTVKKEQTCSAAVPMNEGVNGGEDASVFATGPWAFMLSGGYEQNFIAHAITFASCITDVCGGASSVVISTAALLLAMVARIFV
;
A
#
# COMPACT_ATOMS: atom_id res chain seq x y z
N MET A 1 17.71 45.33 -31.51
CA MET A 1 18.45 44.06 -31.42
C MET A 1 19.40 44.15 -30.22
N ASN A 2 18.90 43.77 -29.04
CA ASN A 2 19.72 43.70 -27.82
C ASN A 2 19.74 42.22 -27.37
N GLY A 3 20.89 41.56 -27.60
CA GLY A 3 21.12 40.21 -27.16
C GLY A 3 21.39 40.15 -25.66
N LEU A 4 20.58 39.39 -24.93
CA LEU A 4 20.86 39.00 -23.55
C LEU A 4 22.06 38.06 -23.52
N ARG A 5 23.19 38.55 -22.98
CA ARG A 5 24.32 37.69 -22.62
C ARG A 5 24.02 37.05 -21.26
N PHE A 6 23.77 35.74 -21.26
CA PHE A 6 23.74 34.96 -20.02
C PHE A 6 25.15 34.84 -19.44
N ASN A 7 25.30 35.27 -18.19
CA ASN A 7 26.58 35.25 -17.46
C ASN A 7 26.93 33.80 -17.05
N VAL A 8 27.86 33.18 -17.75
CA VAL A 8 28.47 31.88 -17.43
C VAL A 8 29.09 31.77 -16.03
N PRO A 9 29.51 32.85 -15.31
CA PRO A 9 30.07 32.73 -13.96
C PRO A 9 29.07 32.35 -12.86
N MET A 10 27.80 32.59 -13.03
CA MET A 10 26.80 32.30 -11.94
C MET A 10 26.47 30.80 -11.82
N LEU A 11 26.46 30.07 -12.92
CA LEU A 11 26.30 28.60 -12.93
C LEU A 11 27.54 27.89 -12.35
N ALA A 12 28.74 28.40 -12.61
CA ALA A 12 29.97 27.84 -12.08
C ALA A 12 30.10 28.05 -10.57
N VAL A 13 29.61 29.17 -10.03
CA VAL A 13 29.60 29.45 -8.58
C VAL A 13 28.59 28.55 -7.86
N LEU A 14 27.41 28.31 -8.44
CA LEU A 14 26.41 27.38 -7.87
C LEU A 14 26.88 25.92 -7.87
N ALA A 15 27.57 25.50 -8.93
CA ALA A 15 28.17 24.15 -9.01
C ALA A 15 29.33 23.98 -8.01
N LEU A 16 30.17 25.01 -7.82
CA LEU A 16 31.25 24.99 -6.84
C LEU A 16 30.72 25.04 -5.39
N CYS A 17 29.64 25.77 -5.12
CA CYS A 17 28.98 25.76 -3.81
C CYS A 17 28.31 24.42 -3.51
N GLY A 18 27.70 23.76 -4.51
CA GLY A 18 27.14 22.42 -4.35
C GLY A 18 28.19 21.34 -4.09
N LEU A 19 29.31 21.38 -4.81
CA LEU A 19 30.44 20.47 -4.61
C LEU A 19 31.14 20.71 -3.24
N SER A 20 31.28 21.97 -2.80
CA SER A 20 31.86 22.27 -1.50
C SER A 20 30.95 21.83 -0.34
N ALA A 21 29.62 21.91 -0.49
CA ALA A 21 28.68 21.44 0.52
C ALA A 21 28.72 19.91 0.66
N LEU A 22 28.80 19.17 -0.45
CA LEU A 22 28.94 17.70 -0.43
C LEU A 22 30.28 17.24 0.16
N VAL A 23 31.38 17.93 -0.13
CA VAL A 23 32.70 17.64 0.45
C VAL A 23 32.75 17.97 1.95
N VAL A 24 32.08 19.04 2.39
CA VAL A 24 31.98 19.41 3.81
C VAL A 24 31.18 18.36 4.57
N GLN A 25 30.05 17.90 4.03
CA GLN A 25 29.21 16.88 4.69
C GLN A 25 29.92 15.52 4.82
N ALA A 26 30.65 15.08 3.78
CA ALA A 26 31.46 13.86 3.85
C ALA A 26 32.62 13.97 4.85
N HIS A 27 33.15 15.15 5.12
CA HIS A 27 34.19 15.37 6.12
C HIS A 27 33.65 15.36 7.55
N GLU A 28 32.42 15.85 7.76
CA GLU A 28 31.76 15.87 9.08
C GLU A 28 31.43 14.47 9.59
N GLU A 29 31.03 13.54 8.73
CA GLU A 29 30.70 12.16 9.10
C GLU A 29 31.92 11.32 9.56
N HIS A 30 33.14 11.77 9.28
CA HIS A 30 34.37 11.19 9.82
C HIS A 30 34.70 11.69 11.24
N ASP A 31 34.02 12.73 11.73
CA ASP A 31 34.19 13.21 13.09
C ASP A 31 33.20 12.50 14.04
N PRO A 32 33.69 11.83 15.11
CA PRO A 32 32.82 11.25 16.13
C PRO A 32 31.83 12.26 16.75
N ASN A 33 32.17 13.54 16.80
CA ASN A 33 31.31 14.60 17.34
C ASN A 33 30.05 14.79 16.48
N TYR A 34 30.13 14.63 15.16
CA TYR A 34 28.97 14.67 14.26
C TYR A 34 27.92 13.64 14.67
N TRP A 35 28.34 12.38 14.87
CA TRP A 35 27.45 11.28 15.27
C TRP A 35 26.89 11.47 16.68
N ASN A 36 27.71 11.96 17.60
CA ASN A 36 27.27 12.27 18.96
C ASN A 36 26.23 13.37 18.98
N GLN A 37 26.42 14.44 18.19
CA GLN A 37 25.45 15.52 18.09
C GLN A 37 24.13 15.04 17.46
N GLN A 38 24.20 14.30 16.35
CA GLN A 38 23.03 13.73 15.70
C GLN A 38 22.22 12.81 16.64
N ALA A 39 22.92 11.94 17.39
CA ALA A 39 22.27 11.08 18.38
C ALA A 39 21.64 11.88 19.52
N HIS A 40 22.30 12.94 19.97
CA HIS A 40 21.81 13.82 21.03
C HIS A 40 20.55 14.57 20.59
N ASP A 41 20.56 15.14 19.39
CA ASP A 41 19.39 15.83 18.82
C ASP A 41 18.18 14.90 18.71
N LEU A 42 18.41 13.67 18.24
CA LEU A 42 17.37 12.64 18.18
C LEU A 42 16.86 12.21 19.58
N LEU A 43 17.73 12.17 20.60
CA LEU A 43 17.32 11.89 21.98
C LEU A 43 16.38 12.98 22.52
N PHE A 44 16.67 14.26 22.23
CA PHE A 44 15.79 15.35 22.62
C PHE A 44 14.45 15.31 21.89
N GLU A 45 14.45 15.03 20.58
CA GLU A 45 13.23 14.86 19.80
C GLU A 45 12.37 13.72 20.37
N LYS A 46 12.97 12.54 20.62
CA LYS A 46 12.25 11.37 21.16
C LYS A 46 11.78 11.57 22.60
N LYS A 47 12.45 12.37 23.41
CA LYS A 47 12.00 12.72 24.77
C LYS A 47 10.62 13.40 24.75
N ASP A 48 10.33 14.21 23.71
CA ASP A 48 9.03 14.88 23.57
C ASP A 48 7.89 13.94 23.14
N TYR A 49 8.21 12.66 22.78
CA TYR A 49 7.19 11.62 22.49
C TYR A 49 6.46 11.11 23.74
N THR A 50 6.78 11.59 24.93
CA THR A 50 6.15 11.15 26.20
C THR A 50 4.67 11.51 26.29
N MET A 51 4.17 12.45 25.49
CA MET A 51 2.74 12.80 25.42
C MET A 51 2.03 11.87 24.44
N GLN A 52 1.55 10.74 24.95
CA GLN A 52 0.73 9.81 24.19
C GLN A 52 -0.63 10.43 23.88
N LYS A 53 -1.05 10.40 22.61
CA LYS A 53 -2.40 10.82 22.20
C LYS A 53 -3.36 9.66 22.48
N ILE A 54 -4.28 9.85 23.41
CA ILE A 54 -5.26 8.83 23.87
C ILE A 54 -6.71 9.21 23.57
N ASN A 55 -6.95 10.25 22.79
CA ASN A 55 -8.27 10.60 22.30
C ASN A 55 -8.73 9.65 21.19
N ILE A 56 -10.03 9.64 20.91
CA ILE A 56 -10.61 8.80 19.85
C ILE A 56 -10.08 9.25 18.47
N ALA A 57 -9.58 8.29 17.70
CA ALA A 57 -9.27 8.50 16.28
C ALA A 57 -10.59 8.57 15.49
N LYS A 58 -11.04 9.79 15.24
CA LYS A 58 -12.25 10.03 14.44
C LYS A 58 -12.07 9.58 12.99
N ASN A 59 -10.88 9.80 12.44
CA ASN A 59 -10.53 9.42 11.09
C ASN A 59 -9.43 8.36 11.10
N ILE A 60 -9.46 7.49 10.11
CA ILE A 60 -8.49 6.41 9.94
C ILE A 60 -7.98 6.47 8.50
N ILE A 61 -6.67 6.46 8.32
CA ILE A 61 -6.02 6.32 7.02
C ILE A 61 -5.01 5.19 7.10
N VAL A 62 -5.17 4.20 6.22
CA VAL A 62 -4.25 3.05 6.11
C VAL A 62 -3.64 3.06 4.72
N PHE A 63 -2.33 3.26 4.66
CA PHE A 63 -1.53 3.15 3.45
C PHE A 63 -0.81 1.80 3.41
N VAL A 64 -0.89 1.10 2.30
CA VAL A 64 -0.22 -0.19 2.05
C VAL A 64 0.63 -0.10 0.79
N GLY A 65 1.95 -0.24 0.94
CA GLY A 65 2.85 -0.50 -0.16
C GLY A 65 3.02 -2.01 -0.34
N SER A 66 2.31 -2.61 -1.29
CA SER A 66 2.35 -4.06 -1.45
C SER A 66 3.72 -4.53 -1.93
N GLY A 67 4.32 -5.51 -1.23
CA GLY A 67 5.67 -5.96 -1.52
C GLY A 67 6.80 -5.00 -1.11
N MET A 68 6.49 -3.88 -0.42
CA MET A 68 7.44 -2.86 0.01
C MET A 68 8.25 -3.32 1.23
N SER A 69 9.12 -4.30 1.04
CA SER A 69 10.01 -4.83 2.09
C SER A 69 10.96 -3.77 2.65
N GLN A 70 11.58 -4.05 3.79
CA GLN A 70 12.60 -3.17 4.36
C GLN A 70 13.77 -2.95 3.38
N ALA A 71 14.18 -3.97 2.62
CA ALA A 71 15.20 -3.83 1.58
C ALA A 71 14.72 -2.89 0.45
N THR A 72 13.44 -2.97 0.08
CA THR A 72 12.83 -2.08 -0.92
C THR A 72 12.85 -0.63 -0.45
N ILE A 73 12.43 -0.36 0.80
CA ILE A 73 12.44 0.99 1.39
C ILE A 73 13.87 1.55 1.39
N THR A 74 14.84 0.75 1.86
CA THR A 74 16.25 1.15 1.93
C THR A 74 16.82 1.47 0.55
N ALA A 75 16.59 0.61 -0.44
CA ALA A 75 17.10 0.83 -1.79
C ALA A 75 16.41 2.02 -2.49
N ALA A 76 15.09 2.16 -2.33
CA ALA A 76 14.34 3.29 -2.87
C ALA A 76 14.81 4.62 -2.27
N ARG A 77 15.07 4.66 -0.97
CA ARG A 77 15.63 5.83 -0.27
C ARG A 77 16.98 6.22 -0.84
N THR A 78 17.89 5.24 -1.02
CA THR A 78 19.21 5.46 -1.62
C THR A 78 19.09 6.10 -3.01
N THR A 79 18.13 5.69 -3.83
CA THR A 79 17.89 6.34 -5.15
C THR A 79 17.20 7.69 -5.05
N ASN A 80 16.64 8.07 -3.92
CA ASN A 80 15.85 9.31 -3.71
C ASN A 80 16.58 10.37 -2.86
N GLY A 81 17.88 10.28 -2.68
CA GLY A 81 18.62 11.28 -1.90
C GLY A 81 19.77 10.69 -1.07
N GLY A 82 20.16 9.45 -1.37
CA GLY A 82 21.25 8.75 -0.68
C GLY A 82 20.83 8.05 0.61
N GLU A 83 21.77 7.45 1.27
CA GLU A 83 21.56 6.62 2.47
C GLU A 83 21.00 7.41 3.65
N ASN A 84 21.28 8.71 3.74
CA ASN A 84 20.81 9.61 4.80
C ASN A 84 19.40 10.19 4.57
N ALA A 85 18.81 9.98 3.38
CA ALA A 85 17.46 10.42 3.10
C ALA A 85 16.42 9.63 3.92
N ALA A 86 15.21 10.18 4.04
CA ALA A 86 14.08 9.48 4.65
C ALA A 86 12.78 9.88 3.95
N PHE A 87 11.93 8.93 3.68
CA PHE A 87 10.56 9.19 3.22
C PHE A 87 9.69 9.75 4.35
N ALA A 88 8.62 10.44 4.01
CA ALA A 88 7.72 11.05 5.00
C ALA A 88 7.15 10.03 6.00
N PHE A 89 6.80 8.83 5.54
CA PHE A 89 6.29 7.77 6.42
C PHE A 89 7.34 7.19 7.38
N GLU A 90 8.66 7.22 7.03
CA GLU A 90 9.74 6.78 7.92
C GLU A 90 9.96 7.76 9.09
N LYS A 91 9.48 9.01 8.95
CA LYS A 91 9.59 10.04 10.00
C LYS A 91 8.45 9.98 11.01
N LEU A 92 7.50 9.04 10.87
CA LEU A 92 6.42 8.89 11.83
C LEU A 92 6.95 8.45 13.20
N LYS A 93 6.25 8.87 14.27
CA LYS A 93 6.72 8.71 15.65
C LYS A 93 6.84 7.27 16.11
N TRP A 94 5.94 6.40 15.61
CA TRP A 94 5.83 5.03 16.10
C TRP A 94 6.06 4.06 14.96
N SER A 95 6.87 3.04 15.24
CA SER A 95 7.13 1.97 14.28
C SER A 95 7.17 0.62 14.97
N GLY A 96 6.78 -0.41 14.22
CA GLY A 96 6.79 -1.80 14.65
C GLY A 96 6.95 -2.76 13.48
N ASN A 97 6.99 -4.03 13.81
CA ASN A 97 7.09 -5.13 12.84
C ASN A 97 5.95 -6.13 13.06
N ALA A 98 5.24 -6.45 11.99
CA ALA A 98 4.10 -7.36 12.02
C ALA A 98 4.44 -8.67 11.31
N ARG A 99 4.21 -9.83 11.97
CA ARG A 99 4.43 -11.15 11.40
C ARG A 99 3.38 -11.49 10.37
N THR A 100 3.80 -11.76 9.13
CA THR A 100 2.94 -11.77 7.94
C THR A 100 2.43 -13.16 7.51
N TYR A 101 2.95 -14.26 8.03
CA TYR A 101 2.61 -15.63 7.59
C TYR A 101 1.08 -15.87 7.58
N CYS A 102 0.59 -16.65 6.58
CA CYS A 102 -0.78 -17.18 6.55
C CYS A 102 -0.89 -18.41 7.47
N VAL A 103 -2.11 -18.88 7.75
CA VAL A 103 -2.33 -20.04 8.61
C VAL A 103 -1.67 -21.31 8.05
N ASP A 104 -1.68 -21.48 6.72
CA ASP A 104 -1.17 -22.64 5.99
C ASP A 104 0.15 -22.39 5.24
N SER A 105 0.69 -21.16 5.25
CA SER A 105 1.90 -20.81 4.49
C SER A 105 2.81 -19.85 5.26
N ARG A 106 4.14 -20.10 5.23
CA ARG A 106 5.15 -19.21 5.82
C ARG A 106 5.27 -17.88 5.09
N VAL A 107 5.09 -17.92 3.76
CA VAL A 107 5.17 -16.73 2.92
C VAL A 107 3.75 -16.34 2.56
N PRO A 108 3.33 -15.11 2.87
CA PRO A 108 1.99 -14.66 2.61
C PRO A 108 1.79 -14.22 1.15
N ASP A 109 0.53 -14.10 0.76
CA ASP A 109 0.12 -13.23 -0.34
C ASP A 109 -0.70 -12.04 0.20
N SER A 110 -0.99 -11.06 -0.65
CA SER A 110 -1.74 -9.86 -0.25
C SER A 110 -3.15 -10.18 0.25
N ALA A 111 -3.75 -11.30 -0.18
CA ALA A 111 -5.10 -11.70 0.22
C ALA A 111 -5.16 -12.18 1.68
N CYS A 112 -4.32 -13.16 2.07
CA CYS A 112 -4.28 -13.62 3.46
C CYS A 112 -3.71 -12.54 4.40
N ALA A 113 -2.72 -11.75 3.95
CA ALA A 113 -2.17 -10.66 4.73
C ALA A 113 -3.23 -9.58 5.00
N SER A 114 -3.95 -9.12 3.96
CA SER A 114 -5.02 -8.13 4.13
C SER A 114 -6.18 -8.67 4.95
N THR A 115 -6.52 -9.94 4.83
CA THR A 115 -7.47 -10.56 5.73
C THR A 115 -7.03 -10.38 7.18
N ALA A 116 -5.76 -10.63 7.50
CA ALA A 116 -5.27 -10.48 8.87
C ALA A 116 -5.40 -9.02 9.37
N PHE A 117 -4.83 -8.04 8.68
CA PHE A 117 -4.79 -6.66 9.18
C PHE A 117 -6.09 -5.86 8.98
N LEU A 118 -7.05 -6.36 8.18
CA LEU A 118 -8.36 -5.70 8.00
C LEU A 118 -9.49 -6.36 8.79
N THR A 119 -9.38 -7.66 9.13
CA THR A 119 -10.43 -8.37 9.87
C THR A 119 -10.02 -8.79 11.27
N GLY A 120 -8.74 -8.71 11.62
CA GLY A 120 -8.21 -9.18 12.90
C GLY A 120 -8.03 -10.70 13.00
N VAL A 121 -8.20 -11.44 11.91
CA VAL A 121 -8.09 -12.91 11.87
C VAL A 121 -7.18 -13.32 10.71
N LYS A 122 -6.17 -14.16 10.98
CA LYS A 122 -5.35 -14.76 9.92
C LYS A 122 -6.13 -15.82 9.15
N SER A 123 -5.89 -15.93 7.85
CA SER A 123 -6.54 -16.89 6.96
C SER A 123 -5.53 -17.69 6.12
N ASN A 124 -6.01 -18.56 5.27
CA ASN A 124 -5.19 -19.36 4.37
C ASN A 124 -4.71 -18.57 3.15
N LEU A 125 -3.61 -19.00 2.56
CA LEU A 125 -3.02 -18.43 1.36
C LEU A 125 -4.06 -18.36 0.23
N GLY A 126 -4.20 -17.20 -0.42
CA GLY A 126 -5.11 -17.00 -1.54
C GLY A 126 -6.57 -16.83 -1.17
N THR A 127 -6.95 -16.78 0.11
CA THR A 127 -8.33 -16.54 0.55
C THR A 127 -8.52 -15.09 1.02
N VAL A 128 -9.73 -14.55 0.86
CA VAL A 128 -10.08 -13.15 1.11
C VAL A 128 -11.17 -13.05 2.17
N ALA A 129 -10.87 -12.48 3.32
CA ALA A 129 -11.80 -12.20 4.44
C ALA A 129 -12.75 -13.37 4.78
N VAL A 130 -12.20 -14.58 4.79
CA VAL A 130 -12.91 -15.80 5.22
C VAL A 130 -12.16 -16.50 6.35
N HIS A 131 -12.90 -17.27 7.13
CA HIS A 131 -12.39 -18.02 8.28
C HIS A 131 -11.25 -18.98 7.87
N PRO A 132 -10.24 -19.22 8.73
CA PRO A 132 -9.10 -20.11 8.43
C PRO A 132 -9.48 -21.59 8.18
N THR A 133 -10.72 -22.00 8.43
CA THR A 133 -11.24 -23.32 8.04
C THR A 133 -11.69 -23.40 6.58
N VAL A 134 -11.70 -22.28 5.84
CA VAL A 134 -12.01 -22.23 4.42
C VAL A 134 -10.74 -22.49 3.63
N ASN A 135 -10.69 -23.61 2.92
CA ASN A 135 -9.58 -23.90 2.01
C ASN A 135 -9.71 -23.09 0.72
N ARG A 136 -8.59 -22.79 0.09
CA ARG A 136 -8.58 -22.12 -1.22
C ARG A 136 -9.36 -22.97 -2.24
N GLY A 137 -10.26 -22.32 -2.98
CA GLY A 137 -11.10 -22.96 -3.99
C GLY A 137 -12.37 -23.62 -3.46
N ASP A 138 -12.70 -23.50 -2.16
CA ASP A 138 -13.91 -24.10 -1.58
C ASP A 138 -15.16 -23.28 -1.93
N CYS A 139 -15.87 -23.69 -2.99
CA CYS A 139 -17.08 -23.03 -3.48
C CYS A 139 -18.20 -22.95 -2.43
N VAL A 140 -18.37 -24.00 -1.63
CA VAL A 140 -19.46 -24.09 -0.65
C VAL A 140 -19.15 -23.22 0.57
N ALA A 141 -17.94 -23.33 1.10
CA ALA A 141 -17.54 -22.61 2.29
C ALA A 141 -17.49 -21.09 2.10
N THR A 142 -17.21 -20.60 0.90
CA THR A 142 -17.16 -19.16 0.59
C THR A 142 -18.54 -18.50 0.75
N SER A 143 -19.61 -19.22 0.49
CA SER A 143 -21.01 -18.72 0.60
C SER A 143 -21.60 -18.84 2.01
N ASP A 144 -20.91 -19.55 2.92
CA ASP A 144 -21.34 -19.71 4.31
C ASP A 144 -21.10 -18.42 5.09
N LYS A 145 -22.18 -17.73 5.44
CA LYS A 145 -22.16 -16.46 6.20
C LYS A 145 -21.39 -16.56 7.54
N VAL A 146 -21.41 -17.73 8.18
CA VAL A 146 -20.71 -17.94 9.48
C VAL A 146 -19.19 -17.92 9.29
N LYS A 147 -18.73 -18.23 8.08
CA LYS A 147 -17.30 -18.23 7.73
C LYS A 147 -16.81 -16.93 7.11
N GLN A 148 -17.68 -15.93 6.93
CA GLN A 148 -17.31 -14.61 6.44
C GLN A 148 -16.84 -13.73 7.59
N LEU A 149 -15.65 -13.10 7.45
CA LEU A 149 -15.07 -12.24 8.47
C LEU A 149 -15.41 -10.78 8.18
N GLU A 150 -15.92 -10.08 9.17
CA GLU A 150 -16.16 -8.64 9.05
C GLU A 150 -14.83 -7.87 9.05
N SER A 151 -14.79 -6.80 8.28
CA SER A 151 -13.61 -5.94 8.12
C SER A 151 -13.75 -4.64 8.92
N ILE A 152 -12.61 -3.93 9.10
CA ILE A 152 -12.61 -2.56 9.64
C ILE A 152 -13.50 -1.62 8.82
N ALA A 153 -13.73 -1.88 7.52
CA ALA A 153 -14.64 -1.10 6.70
C ALA A 153 -16.10 -1.32 7.11
N LYS A 154 -16.50 -2.58 7.37
CA LYS A 154 -17.83 -2.90 7.90
C LYS A 154 -18.06 -2.23 9.24
N TRP A 155 -17.13 -2.38 10.18
CA TRP A 155 -17.24 -1.78 11.51
C TRP A 155 -17.24 -0.24 11.46
N ALA A 156 -16.48 0.38 10.55
CA ALA A 156 -16.52 1.82 10.35
C ALA A 156 -17.88 2.30 9.82
N LEU A 157 -18.47 1.59 8.85
CA LEU A 157 -19.81 1.89 8.35
C LEU A 157 -20.88 1.74 9.42
N ASP A 158 -20.83 0.69 10.25
CA ASP A 158 -21.76 0.45 11.35
C ASP A 158 -21.66 1.55 12.42
N ALA A 159 -20.47 2.12 12.61
CA ALA A 159 -20.24 3.26 13.50
C ALA A 159 -20.58 4.63 12.83
N GLY A 160 -21.26 4.64 11.68
CA GLY A 160 -21.70 5.85 10.99
C GLY A 160 -20.62 6.58 10.18
N ARG A 161 -19.42 6.00 10.06
CA ARG A 161 -18.33 6.60 9.29
C ARG A 161 -18.50 6.34 7.80
N VAL A 162 -17.96 7.24 6.99
CA VAL A 162 -17.87 7.02 5.54
C VAL A 162 -16.57 6.30 5.19
N VAL A 163 -16.61 5.47 4.16
CA VAL A 163 -15.49 4.65 3.74
C VAL A 163 -15.18 4.86 2.25
N GLY A 164 -13.91 4.85 1.93
CA GLY A 164 -13.42 4.86 0.55
C GLY A 164 -12.06 4.19 0.42
N PHE A 165 -11.68 3.82 -0.79
CA PHE A 165 -10.35 3.33 -1.07
C PHE A 165 -9.81 3.77 -2.43
N ALA A 166 -8.49 3.79 -2.54
CA ALA A 166 -7.76 4.08 -3.77
C ALA A 166 -6.60 3.09 -3.93
N THR A 167 -6.45 2.50 -5.10
CA THR A 167 -5.39 1.54 -5.38
C THR A 167 -4.77 1.75 -6.77
N THR A 168 -3.50 1.40 -6.94
CA THR A 168 -2.88 1.27 -8.26
C THR A 168 -3.14 -0.08 -8.90
N SER A 169 -3.66 -1.04 -8.14
CA SER A 169 -4.11 -2.36 -8.60
C SER A 169 -5.48 -2.29 -9.30
N ARG A 170 -6.00 -3.44 -9.69
CA ARG A 170 -7.44 -3.59 -9.96
C ARG A 170 -8.20 -3.44 -8.65
N VAL A 171 -9.35 -2.79 -8.69
CA VAL A 171 -10.22 -2.65 -7.50
C VAL A 171 -10.69 -4.00 -6.93
N THR A 172 -10.55 -5.07 -7.70
CA THR A 172 -10.92 -6.46 -7.37
C THR A 172 -9.74 -7.35 -6.97
N ALA A 173 -8.51 -6.80 -6.89
CA ALA A 173 -7.29 -7.54 -6.59
C ALA A 173 -6.46 -6.88 -5.48
N GLY A 174 -5.34 -7.49 -5.11
CA GLY A 174 -4.44 -7.00 -4.07
C GLY A 174 -5.04 -7.12 -2.66
N SER A 175 -4.82 -6.10 -1.85
CA SER A 175 -5.30 -6.03 -0.47
C SER A 175 -6.70 -5.43 -0.33
N SER A 176 -7.14 -4.64 -1.30
CA SER A 176 -8.43 -3.92 -1.27
C SER A 176 -9.67 -4.81 -1.13
N PRO A 177 -9.76 -6.01 -1.76
CA PRO A 177 -10.93 -6.88 -1.64
C PRO A 177 -11.28 -7.29 -0.20
N ALA A 178 -10.31 -7.46 0.68
CA ALA A 178 -10.58 -7.84 2.07
C ALA A 178 -11.33 -6.76 2.88
N LEU A 179 -11.51 -5.55 2.33
CA LEU A 179 -12.40 -4.54 2.92
C LEU A 179 -13.89 -4.90 2.75
N TYR A 180 -14.28 -5.58 1.65
CA TYR A 180 -15.67 -5.65 1.22
C TYR A 180 -16.13 -7.02 0.70
N ALA A 181 -15.21 -7.91 0.36
CA ALA A 181 -15.53 -9.20 -0.25
C ALA A 181 -15.08 -10.37 0.61
N HIS A 182 -15.77 -11.50 0.45
CA HIS A 182 -15.47 -12.79 1.04
C HIS A 182 -15.31 -13.81 -0.08
N SER A 183 -14.10 -14.38 -0.21
CA SER A 183 -13.83 -15.32 -1.28
C SER A 183 -12.86 -16.42 -0.85
N ALA A 184 -13.17 -17.65 -1.21
CA ALA A 184 -12.23 -18.76 -1.03
C ALA A 184 -11.08 -18.73 -2.06
N ASP A 185 -11.15 -17.90 -3.07
CA ASP A 185 -10.01 -17.65 -3.97
C ASP A 185 -9.94 -16.18 -4.38
N LYS A 186 -8.77 -15.56 -4.19
CA LYS A 186 -8.47 -14.17 -4.57
C LYS A 186 -8.57 -13.92 -6.08
N ASP A 187 -8.49 -14.96 -6.89
CA ASP A 187 -8.53 -14.86 -8.34
C ASP A 187 -9.98 -14.93 -8.88
N TRP A 188 -10.99 -15.10 -8.03
CA TRP A 188 -12.42 -15.03 -8.39
C TRP A 188 -12.91 -13.59 -8.55
N GLU A 189 -12.19 -12.84 -9.38
CA GLU A 189 -12.46 -11.41 -9.58
C GLU A 189 -13.74 -11.13 -10.38
N ASN A 190 -14.24 -12.11 -11.17
CA ASN A 190 -15.46 -12.04 -11.97
C ASN A 190 -16.11 -13.41 -12.07
N ASP A 191 -17.34 -13.47 -12.60
CA ASP A 191 -18.14 -14.69 -12.75
C ASP A 191 -17.49 -15.75 -13.64
N ALA A 192 -16.77 -15.35 -14.69
CA ALA A 192 -16.05 -16.27 -15.57
C ALA A 192 -14.91 -16.97 -14.84
N ALA A 193 -14.20 -16.27 -13.93
CA ALA A 193 -13.15 -16.86 -13.11
C ALA A 193 -13.73 -17.89 -12.12
N VAL A 194 -14.87 -17.58 -11.50
CA VAL A 194 -15.62 -18.52 -10.63
C VAL A 194 -16.02 -19.77 -11.41
N SER A 195 -16.59 -19.61 -12.61
CA SER A 195 -16.96 -20.73 -13.51
C SER A 195 -15.75 -21.56 -13.91
N THR A 196 -14.63 -20.92 -14.26
CA THR A 196 -13.40 -21.61 -14.67
C THR A 196 -12.82 -22.45 -13.53
N ALA A 197 -12.99 -22.01 -12.29
CA ALA A 197 -12.62 -22.77 -11.10
C ALA A 197 -13.54 -23.95 -10.78
N GLY A 198 -14.62 -24.16 -11.56
CA GLY A 198 -15.60 -25.21 -11.37
C GLY A 198 -16.70 -24.89 -10.35
N CYS A 199 -16.78 -23.65 -9.87
CA CYS A 199 -17.86 -23.20 -9.00
C CYS A 199 -19.04 -22.65 -9.82
N ASN A 200 -20.24 -22.70 -9.22
CA ASN A 200 -21.43 -22.11 -9.82
C ASN A 200 -21.51 -20.61 -9.52
N PRO A 201 -21.38 -19.70 -10.51
CA PRO A 201 -21.39 -18.26 -10.28
C PRO A 201 -22.77 -17.71 -9.86
N SER A 202 -23.85 -18.52 -9.93
CA SER A 202 -25.14 -18.13 -9.35
C SER A 202 -25.22 -18.37 -7.84
N GLU A 203 -24.30 -19.15 -7.27
CA GLU A 203 -24.23 -19.48 -5.83
C GLU A 203 -23.04 -18.82 -5.16
N VAL A 204 -21.96 -18.54 -5.92
CA VAL A 204 -20.73 -17.90 -5.46
C VAL A 204 -20.60 -16.53 -6.10
N ASN A 205 -20.81 -15.49 -5.32
CA ASN A 205 -20.61 -14.11 -5.77
C ASN A 205 -19.13 -13.81 -5.96
N ASP A 206 -18.74 -13.41 -7.17
CA ASP A 206 -17.40 -12.94 -7.45
C ASP A 206 -17.06 -11.63 -6.72
N ILE A 207 -15.77 -11.29 -6.65
CA ILE A 207 -15.27 -10.11 -5.91
C ILE A 207 -15.84 -8.80 -6.50
N ALA A 208 -15.94 -8.66 -7.84
CA ALA A 208 -16.52 -7.47 -8.47
C ALA A 208 -18.01 -7.31 -8.13
N HIS A 209 -18.77 -8.41 -8.14
CA HIS A 209 -20.17 -8.40 -7.74
C HIS A 209 -20.33 -7.94 -6.28
N GLN A 210 -19.48 -8.44 -5.36
CA GLN A 210 -19.52 -8.05 -3.95
C GLN A 210 -19.13 -6.58 -3.72
N LEU A 211 -18.27 -5.98 -4.55
CA LEU A 211 -17.96 -4.55 -4.48
C LEU A 211 -19.20 -3.69 -4.75
N ILE A 212 -20.05 -4.12 -5.68
CA ILE A 212 -21.20 -3.31 -6.12
C ILE A 212 -22.46 -3.61 -5.32
N HIS A 213 -22.71 -4.88 -4.99
CA HIS A 213 -23.96 -5.33 -4.36
C HIS A 213 -23.79 -5.82 -2.93
N GLY A 214 -22.55 -6.12 -2.51
CA GLY A 214 -22.27 -6.62 -1.16
C GLY A 214 -22.60 -5.61 -0.06
N ASP A 215 -22.75 -6.10 1.17
CA ASP A 215 -23.21 -5.30 2.31
C ASP A 215 -22.23 -4.21 2.73
N VAL A 216 -20.99 -4.27 2.30
CA VAL A 216 -19.95 -3.27 2.57
C VAL A 216 -19.68 -2.40 1.34
N GLY A 217 -19.32 -3.00 0.22
CA GLY A 217 -18.86 -2.28 -0.99
C GLY A 217 -19.89 -1.29 -1.54
N LYS A 218 -21.18 -1.65 -1.51
CA LYS A 218 -22.27 -0.76 -1.97
C LYS A 218 -22.35 0.59 -1.23
N HIS A 219 -21.75 0.69 -0.05
CA HIS A 219 -21.77 1.92 0.76
C HIS A 219 -20.53 2.79 0.60
N PHE A 220 -19.51 2.35 -0.13
CA PHE A 220 -18.30 3.15 -0.33
C PHE A 220 -18.59 4.46 -1.04
N LYS A 221 -18.07 5.55 -0.48
CA LYS A 221 -18.19 6.89 -1.04
C LYS A 221 -17.20 7.14 -2.17
N VAL A 222 -16.05 6.49 -2.11
CA VAL A 222 -14.99 6.59 -3.13
C VAL A 222 -14.44 5.22 -3.44
N ILE A 223 -14.32 4.93 -4.74
CA ILE A 223 -13.70 3.71 -5.28
C ILE A 223 -12.78 4.14 -6.41
N PHE A 224 -11.46 4.04 -6.23
CA PHE A 224 -10.49 4.38 -7.26
C PHE A 224 -9.51 3.25 -7.53
N GLY A 225 -9.25 2.97 -8.82
CA GLY A 225 -8.25 2.00 -9.25
C GLY A 225 -8.32 1.66 -10.72
N GLY A 226 -7.82 0.47 -11.06
CA GLY A 226 -7.99 -0.16 -12.36
C GLY A 226 -9.04 -1.27 -12.34
N GLY A 227 -9.06 -2.13 -13.37
CA GLY A 227 -9.84 -3.37 -13.39
C GLY A 227 -11.21 -3.29 -14.06
N ARG A 228 -11.42 -2.35 -15.02
CA ARG A 228 -12.66 -2.31 -15.80
C ARG A 228 -13.03 -3.66 -16.42
N LYS A 229 -12.03 -4.47 -16.77
CA LYS A 229 -12.23 -5.80 -17.38
C LYS A 229 -13.15 -6.72 -16.57
N ASN A 230 -13.12 -6.61 -15.23
CA ASN A 230 -13.91 -7.45 -14.33
C ASN A 230 -15.32 -6.90 -14.07
N MET A 231 -15.58 -5.66 -14.50
CA MET A 231 -16.81 -4.93 -14.22
C MET A 231 -17.80 -4.93 -15.39
N ILE A 232 -17.33 -5.21 -16.61
CA ILE A 232 -18.14 -5.14 -17.83
C ILE A 232 -18.22 -6.50 -18.54
N PRO A 233 -19.34 -6.78 -19.25
CA PRO A 233 -19.52 -8.05 -19.93
C PRO A 233 -18.65 -8.18 -21.19
N THR A 234 -18.49 -9.41 -21.67
CA THR A 234 -17.75 -9.73 -22.90
C THR A 234 -18.36 -9.11 -24.17
N THR A 235 -19.60 -8.64 -24.10
CA THR A 235 -20.29 -7.91 -25.18
C THR A 235 -19.88 -6.45 -25.25
N ASP A 236 -19.40 -5.88 -24.16
CA ASP A 236 -19.03 -4.47 -24.05
C ASP A 236 -17.51 -4.29 -24.20
N THR A 237 -17.11 -3.14 -24.68
CA THR A 237 -15.70 -2.73 -24.77
C THR A 237 -15.42 -1.55 -23.85
N ASP A 238 -14.25 -1.54 -23.25
CA ASP A 238 -13.78 -0.39 -22.48
C ASP A 238 -13.25 0.72 -23.41
N PRO A 239 -12.89 1.91 -22.89
CA PRO A 239 -12.32 3.00 -23.69
C PRO A 239 -11.04 2.62 -24.48
N SER A 240 -10.28 1.60 -24.05
CA SER A 240 -9.12 1.10 -24.81
C SER A 240 -9.50 0.19 -25.99
N GLY A 241 -10.78 -0.16 -26.14
CA GLY A 241 -11.29 -1.11 -27.13
C GLY A 241 -11.21 -2.57 -26.71
N ALA A 242 -10.74 -2.86 -25.48
CA ALA A 242 -10.67 -4.22 -24.96
C ALA A 242 -12.05 -4.67 -24.43
N ARG A 243 -12.41 -5.94 -24.67
CA ARG A 243 -13.68 -6.51 -24.19
C ARG A 243 -13.62 -6.83 -22.70
N GLY A 244 -14.75 -6.70 -22.01
CA GLY A 244 -14.90 -7.16 -20.64
C GLY A 244 -14.72 -8.67 -20.49
N LEU A 245 -14.64 -9.14 -19.26
CA LEU A 245 -14.45 -10.57 -18.93
C LEU A 245 -15.70 -11.24 -18.38
N ARG A 246 -16.74 -10.49 -18.00
CA ARG A 246 -17.96 -11.05 -17.42
C ARG A 246 -18.77 -11.83 -18.46
N THR A 247 -19.22 -13.01 -18.10
CA THR A 247 -20.03 -13.90 -18.94
C THR A 247 -21.51 -13.91 -18.56
N ASP A 248 -21.87 -13.32 -17.40
CA ASP A 248 -23.25 -13.20 -16.92
C ASP A 248 -24.04 -12.08 -17.61
N GLY A 249 -23.41 -11.34 -18.51
CA GLY A 249 -24.02 -10.24 -19.26
C GLY A 249 -24.21 -8.95 -18.45
N LYS A 250 -23.75 -8.87 -17.21
CA LYS A 250 -23.92 -7.70 -16.34
C LYS A 250 -22.86 -6.65 -16.59
N ASN A 251 -23.29 -5.37 -16.65
CA ASN A 251 -22.41 -4.21 -16.56
C ASN A 251 -22.50 -3.64 -15.15
N LEU A 252 -21.57 -4.03 -14.28
CA LEU A 252 -21.56 -3.64 -12.87
C LEU A 252 -21.34 -2.14 -12.65
N ILE A 253 -20.75 -1.44 -13.63
CA ILE A 253 -20.59 0.03 -13.56
C ILE A 253 -21.95 0.71 -13.70
N ASP A 254 -22.78 0.26 -14.63
CA ASP A 254 -24.12 0.80 -14.82
C ASP A 254 -25.05 0.41 -13.66
N GLU A 255 -24.93 -0.82 -13.15
CA GLU A 255 -25.65 -1.26 -11.95
C GLU A 255 -25.28 -0.42 -10.73
N TRP A 256 -23.97 -0.09 -10.56
CA TRP A 256 -23.51 0.80 -9.50
C TRP A 256 -24.16 2.19 -9.60
N LYS A 257 -24.17 2.83 -10.79
CA LYS A 257 -24.82 4.13 -11.00
C LYS A 257 -26.30 4.09 -10.64
N GLN A 258 -27.00 3.05 -11.11
CA GLN A 258 -28.44 2.89 -10.88
C GLN A 258 -28.80 2.61 -9.42
N SER A 259 -27.90 1.97 -8.66
CA SER A 259 -28.13 1.62 -7.26
C SER A 259 -28.01 2.81 -6.29
N LYS A 260 -27.45 3.95 -6.73
CA LYS A 260 -27.19 5.10 -5.85
C LYS A 260 -28.41 6.03 -5.74
N THR A 261 -28.71 6.43 -4.52
CA THR A 261 -29.82 7.37 -4.22
C THR A 261 -29.39 8.83 -4.25
N GLY A 262 -28.08 9.11 -4.47
CA GLY A 262 -27.53 10.45 -4.57
C GLY A 262 -26.81 10.68 -5.91
N ASN A 263 -26.09 11.79 -6.02
CA ASN A 263 -25.30 12.12 -7.20
C ASN A 263 -24.07 11.21 -7.29
N ALA A 264 -24.12 10.23 -8.17
CA ALA A 264 -23.06 9.26 -8.41
C ALA A 264 -22.32 9.58 -9.72
N VAL A 265 -21.01 9.76 -9.63
CA VAL A 265 -20.16 10.08 -10.79
C VAL A 265 -19.18 8.93 -11.02
N TYR A 266 -19.11 8.50 -12.28
CA TYR A 266 -18.13 7.52 -12.77
C TYR A 266 -17.15 8.19 -13.72
N LEU A 267 -15.85 7.97 -13.53
CA LEU A 267 -14.76 8.55 -14.30
C LEU A 267 -13.87 7.47 -14.90
N THR A 268 -13.28 7.77 -16.05
CA THR A 268 -12.35 6.89 -16.76
C THR A 268 -10.98 7.50 -17.00
N THR A 269 -10.86 8.85 -16.89
CA THR A 269 -9.64 9.57 -17.21
C THR A 269 -9.21 10.54 -16.11
N ASN A 270 -7.91 10.85 -16.07
CA ASN A 270 -7.33 11.87 -15.20
C ASN A 270 -7.81 13.29 -15.57
N THR A 271 -8.10 13.51 -16.86
CA THR A 271 -8.65 14.79 -17.34
C THR A 271 -10.03 15.03 -16.74
N GLU A 272 -10.92 14.02 -16.77
CA GLU A 272 -12.24 14.10 -16.14
C GLU A 272 -12.12 14.34 -14.63
N LEU A 273 -11.23 13.60 -13.95
CA LEU A 273 -10.97 13.78 -12.52
C LEU A 273 -10.51 15.20 -12.20
N GLY A 274 -9.66 15.79 -13.06
CA GLY A 274 -9.14 17.15 -12.88
C GLY A 274 -10.16 18.26 -13.10
N ALA A 275 -11.22 17.99 -13.87
CA ALA A 275 -12.31 18.91 -14.12
C ALA A 275 -13.44 18.80 -13.06
N LEU A 276 -13.34 17.82 -12.14
CA LEU A 276 -14.40 17.48 -11.22
C LEU A 276 -14.53 18.52 -10.08
N ASN A 277 -15.76 18.97 -9.84
CA ASN A 277 -16.12 19.67 -8.62
C ASN A 277 -16.85 18.70 -7.67
N THR A 278 -16.18 18.32 -6.60
CA THR A 278 -16.66 17.30 -5.65
C THR A 278 -17.83 17.76 -4.77
N THR A 279 -18.15 19.06 -4.71
CA THR A 279 -19.09 19.66 -3.75
C THR A 279 -20.46 18.96 -3.73
N ASN A 280 -21.03 18.65 -4.90
CA ASN A 280 -22.37 18.07 -5.01
C ASN A 280 -22.36 16.59 -5.40
N ILE A 281 -21.26 15.89 -5.16
CA ILE A 281 -21.11 14.45 -5.48
C ILE A 281 -21.24 13.64 -4.19
N ASP A 282 -22.11 12.65 -4.20
CA ASP A 282 -22.32 11.77 -3.03
C ASP A 282 -21.49 10.48 -3.12
N TYR A 283 -21.26 10.00 -4.35
CA TYR A 283 -20.51 8.78 -4.64
C TYR A 283 -19.61 8.98 -5.86
N LEU A 284 -18.37 8.55 -5.76
CA LEU A 284 -17.37 8.73 -6.80
C LEU A 284 -16.66 7.41 -7.09
N MET A 285 -16.77 6.93 -8.34
CA MET A 285 -16.02 5.77 -8.82
C MET A 285 -15.14 6.19 -10.00
N GLY A 286 -13.86 5.85 -9.94
CA GLY A 286 -12.93 6.03 -11.05
C GLY A 286 -12.18 4.75 -11.35
N LEU A 287 -12.40 4.17 -12.54
CA LEU A 287 -11.66 3.01 -13.02
C LEU A 287 -10.83 3.45 -14.23
N PHE A 288 -9.56 3.77 -13.99
CA PHE A 288 -8.70 4.48 -14.93
C PHE A 288 -7.90 3.57 -15.86
N SER A 289 -8.03 2.24 -15.72
CA SER A 289 -7.37 1.26 -16.56
C SER A 289 -8.23 0.02 -16.77
N TYR A 290 -8.00 -0.65 -17.90
CA TYR A 290 -8.58 -1.97 -18.19
C TYR A 290 -8.12 -3.02 -17.18
N ASP A 291 -6.82 -3.04 -16.90
CA ASP A 291 -6.18 -3.86 -15.86
C ASP A 291 -5.71 -2.96 -14.70
N ARG A 292 -4.60 -3.24 -14.03
CA ARG A 292 -3.99 -2.35 -13.05
C ARG A 292 -3.58 -1.03 -13.70
N LEU A 293 -3.37 0.02 -12.90
CA LEU A 293 -2.80 1.26 -13.42
C LEU A 293 -1.39 1.00 -13.95
N PRO A 294 -0.94 1.72 -14.98
CA PRO A 294 0.43 1.61 -15.47
C PRO A 294 1.42 2.05 -14.39
N TYR A 295 2.67 1.59 -14.49
CA TYR A 295 3.74 2.13 -13.66
C TYR A 295 3.92 3.62 -13.91
N ALA A 296 4.18 4.37 -12.87
CA ALA A 296 4.43 5.81 -12.98
C ALA A 296 5.59 6.12 -13.95
N THR A 297 6.62 5.26 -13.96
CA THR A 297 7.76 5.38 -14.88
C THR A 297 7.42 5.14 -16.35
N ASP A 298 6.33 4.45 -16.63
CA ASP A 298 5.95 4.08 -18.00
C ASP A 298 5.02 5.10 -18.64
N MET A 299 4.46 6.01 -17.86
CA MET A 299 3.48 6.99 -18.34
C MET A 299 4.15 8.09 -19.17
N THR A 300 3.70 8.25 -20.42
CA THR A 300 3.97 9.40 -21.27
C THR A 300 3.11 10.61 -20.86
N GLU A 301 3.38 11.80 -21.42
CA GLU A 301 2.52 12.97 -21.18
C GLU A 301 1.05 12.73 -21.60
N GLU A 302 0.82 11.96 -22.66
CA GLU A 302 -0.51 11.60 -23.12
C GLU A 302 -1.19 10.65 -22.12
N GLN A 303 -0.50 9.61 -21.68
CA GLN A 303 -1.01 8.67 -20.69
C GLN A 303 -1.27 9.33 -19.32
N ASN A 304 -0.54 10.38 -18.97
CA ASN A 304 -0.82 11.18 -17.76
C ASN A 304 -2.16 11.94 -17.83
N LYS A 305 -2.71 12.17 -19.02
CA LYS A 305 -4.07 12.72 -19.18
C LYS A 305 -5.14 11.65 -18.92
N GLU A 306 -4.82 10.40 -19.23
CA GLU A 306 -5.72 9.26 -19.09
C GLU A 306 -5.69 8.67 -17.68
N THR A 307 -4.52 8.49 -17.10
CA THR A 307 -4.35 7.80 -15.81
C THR A 307 -3.86 8.77 -14.72
N PRO A 308 -4.62 8.96 -13.64
CA PRO A 308 -4.19 9.77 -12.51
C PRO A 308 -3.09 9.07 -11.69
N PRO A 309 -2.08 9.82 -11.22
CA PRO A 309 -1.13 9.31 -10.25
C PRO A 309 -1.80 9.09 -8.88
N LEU A 310 -1.24 8.17 -8.07
CA LEU A 310 -1.79 7.81 -6.76
C LEU A 310 -2.05 9.02 -5.86
N VAL A 311 -1.15 10.00 -5.83
CA VAL A 311 -1.31 11.23 -5.05
C VAL A 311 -2.61 11.96 -5.38
N ARG A 312 -3.02 11.94 -6.63
CA ARG A 312 -4.26 12.59 -7.07
C ARG A 312 -5.50 11.80 -6.67
N LEU A 313 -5.44 10.47 -6.75
CA LEU A 313 -6.51 9.59 -6.27
C LEU A 313 -6.76 9.80 -4.77
N VAL A 314 -5.68 9.86 -3.99
CA VAL A 314 -5.75 10.11 -2.54
C VAL A 314 -6.29 11.49 -2.23
N HIS A 315 -5.87 12.53 -2.97
CA HIS A 315 -6.38 13.90 -2.80
C HIS A 315 -7.92 13.96 -2.96
N TYR A 316 -8.43 13.46 -4.07
CA TYR A 316 -9.88 13.46 -4.31
C TYR A 316 -10.64 12.53 -3.36
N SER A 317 -10.02 11.43 -2.92
CA SER A 317 -10.61 10.58 -1.88
C SER A 317 -10.81 11.36 -0.58
N LEU A 318 -9.81 12.12 -0.14
CA LEU A 318 -9.90 12.94 1.07
C LEU A 318 -10.89 14.10 0.91
N GLU A 319 -10.95 14.76 -0.24
CA GLU A 319 -11.98 15.77 -0.51
C GLU A 319 -13.40 15.21 -0.36
N MET A 320 -13.64 14.00 -0.86
CA MET A 320 -14.93 13.33 -0.75
C MET A 320 -15.26 12.92 0.68
N LEU A 321 -14.28 12.37 1.42
CA LEU A 321 -14.50 11.81 2.75
C LEU A 321 -14.52 12.86 3.87
N GLN A 322 -13.87 14.01 3.67
CA GLN A 322 -13.80 15.11 4.66
C GLN A 322 -14.94 16.11 4.55
N LYS A 323 -16.00 15.84 3.79
CA LYS A 323 -17.14 16.73 3.68
C LYS A 323 -17.80 16.99 5.03
N LYS A 324 -18.36 18.20 5.21
CA LYS A 324 -18.93 18.66 6.49
C LYS A 324 -20.09 17.81 7.00
N GLU A 325 -20.82 17.16 6.11
CA GLU A 325 -21.90 16.23 6.42
C GLU A 325 -21.41 14.92 7.06
N HIS A 326 -20.17 14.52 6.85
CA HIS A 326 -19.58 13.30 7.39
C HIS A 326 -19.06 13.53 8.83
N LYS A 327 -20.00 13.77 9.74
CA LYS A 327 -19.68 14.21 11.12
C LYS A 327 -18.99 13.14 11.97
N ASP A 328 -19.20 11.86 11.67
CA ASP A 328 -18.65 10.74 12.45
C ASP A 328 -17.23 10.36 12.01
N GLY A 329 -16.75 10.97 10.94
CA GLY A 329 -15.41 10.75 10.39
C GLY A 329 -15.37 9.74 9.26
N PHE A 330 -14.16 9.25 8.94
CA PHE A 330 -13.97 8.40 7.79
C PHE A 330 -12.90 7.32 7.98
N LEU A 331 -12.96 6.30 7.10
CA LEU A 331 -11.89 5.35 6.83
C LEU A 331 -11.46 5.51 5.36
N LEU A 332 -10.18 5.78 5.13
CA LEU A 332 -9.55 5.73 3.81
C LEU A 332 -8.49 4.64 3.78
N PHE A 333 -8.62 3.72 2.83
CA PHE A 333 -7.61 2.72 2.51
C PHE A 333 -6.90 3.08 1.21
N VAL A 334 -5.57 3.05 1.21
CA VAL A 334 -4.75 3.37 0.04
C VAL A 334 -3.75 2.25 -0.20
N GLU A 335 -3.68 1.74 -1.43
CA GLU A 335 -2.76 0.68 -1.79
C GLU A 335 -1.92 1.06 -3.02
N ASP A 336 -0.61 0.87 -2.96
CA ASP A 336 0.23 0.80 -4.16
C ASP A 336 0.65 -0.65 -4.41
N GLY A 337 -0.11 -1.34 -5.24
CA GLY A 337 0.16 -2.73 -5.64
C GLY A 337 1.23 -2.83 -6.72
N ASN A 338 1.53 -1.74 -7.43
CA ASN A 338 2.51 -1.74 -8.50
C ASN A 338 3.95 -1.93 -7.99
N ILE A 339 4.23 -1.66 -6.71
CA ILE A 339 5.53 -1.97 -6.09
C ILE A 339 5.78 -3.49 -6.16
N GLN A 340 4.78 -4.29 -5.76
CA GLN A 340 4.86 -5.75 -5.79
C GLN A 340 4.99 -6.29 -7.23
N GLU A 341 4.22 -5.75 -8.17
CA GLU A 341 4.27 -6.19 -9.56
C GLU A 341 5.66 -5.94 -10.18
N ALA A 342 6.30 -4.80 -9.86
CA ALA A 342 7.66 -4.54 -10.30
C ALA A 342 8.69 -5.52 -9.71
N HIS A 343 8.49 -5.95 -8.45
CA HIS A 343 9.33 -6.98 -7.83
C HIS A 343 9.11 -8.36 -8.47
N LYS A 344 7.87 -8.72 -8.80
CA LYS A 344 7.55 -9.96 -9.53
C LYS A 344 8.23 -10.01 -10.90
N GLU A 345 8.38 -8.86 -11.57
CA GLU A 345 9.11 -8.73 -12.83
C GLU A 345 10.65 -8.65 -12.65
N ASN A 346 11.17 -8.66 -11.43
CA ASN A 346 12.58 -8.40 -11.07
C ASN A 346 13.11 -7.04 -11.60
N LYS A 347 12.26 -6.01 -11.66
CA LYS A 347 12.58 -4.65 -12.11
C LYS A 347 12.65 -3.69 -10.92
N PRO A 348 13.76 -3.67 -10.17
CA PRO A 348 13.85 -2.93 -8.91
C PRO A 348 13.68 -1.41 -9.12
N ASN A 349 14.16 -0.84 -10.22
CA ASN A 349 14.01 0.59 -10.45
C ASN A 349 12.54 1.02 -10.59
N LYS A 350 11.69 0.18 -11.22
CA LYS A 350 10.24 0.45 -11.25
C LYS A 350 9.64 0.42 -9.85
N ALA A 351 10.02 -0.57 -9.02
CA ALA A 351 9.57 -0.65 -7.64
C ALA A 351 9.99 0.59 -6.83
N PHE A 352 11.23 1.06 -6.96
CA PHE A 352 11.74 2.22 -6.23
C PHE A 352 11.03 3.53 -6.64
N GLU A 353 10.77 3.72 -7.92
CA GLU A 353 9.98 4.87 -8.38
C GLU A 353 8.53 4.80 -7.86
N GLN A 354 7.91 3.62 -7.82
CA GLN A 354 6.58 3.47 -7.21
C GLN A 354 6.60 3.80 -5.70
N VAL A 355 7.64 3.41 -4.95
CA VAL A 355 7.80 3.82 -3.55
C VAL A 355 7.86 5.34 -3.39
N LYS A 356 8.52 6.05 -4.30
CA LYS A 356 8.52 7.53 -4.30
C LYS A 356 7.12 8.11 -4.54
N HIS A 357 6.37 7.54 -5.49
CA HIS A 357 4.99 7.95 -5.76
C HIS A 357 4.06 7.65 -4.57
N TYR A 358 4.22 6.50 -3.94
CA TYR A 358 3.55 6.15 -2.69
C TYR A 358 3.87 7.16 -1.58
N ALA A 359 5.15 7.47 -1.38
CA ALA A 359 5.60 8.41 -0.36
C ALA A 359 5.05 9.83 -0.59
N ASN A 360 4.97 10.29 -1.85
CA ASN A 360 4.37 11.57 -2.20
C ASN A 360 2.86 11.60 -1.90
N ALA A 361 2.15 10.50 -2.19
CA ALA A 361 0.73 10.37 -1.86
C ALA A 361 0.50 10.33 -0.34
N PHE A 362 1.38 9.66 0.38
CA PHE A 362 1.36 9.62 1.84
C PHE A 362 1.59 11.03 2.45
N ASP A 363 2.62 11.73 2.00
CA ASP A 363 2.97 13.06 2.50
C ASP A 363 1.83 14.06 2.30
N MET A 364 1.24 14.07 1.10
CA MET A 364 0.07 14.90 0.80
C MET A 364 -1.12 14.56 1.72
N ALA A 365 -1.44 13.28 1.91
CA ALA A 365 -2.54 12.87 2.78
C ALA A 365 -2.29 13.26 4.24
N HIS A 366 -1.05 13.09 4.72
CA HIS A 366 -0.65 13.46 6.07
C HIS A 366 -0.79 14.97 6.32
N MET A 367 -0.44 15.81 5.33
CA MET A 367 -0.63 17.27 5.40
C MET A 367 -2.11 17.68 5.39
N MET A 368 -3.01 16.89 4.82
CA MET A 368 -4.45 17.20 4.73
C MET A 368 -5.24 16.86 6.00
N VAL A 369 -4.63 16.19 6.98
CA VAL A 369 -5.32 15.73 8.20
C VAL A 369 -4.64 16.21 9.47
N SER A 370 -5.37 16.18 10.58
CA SER A 370 -4.82 16.50 11.89
C SER A 370 -4.50 15.23 12.66
N GLU A 371 -3.27 15.08 13.12
CA GLU A 371 -2.85 13.98 14.00
C GLU A 371 -3.57 13.99 15.37
N THR A 372 -4.34 15.01 15.72
CA THR A 372 -5.09 15.03 16.98
C THR A 372 -6.31 14.14 16.94
N ASN A 373 -6.86 13.86 15.75
CA ASN A 373 -8.09 13.10 15.56
C ASN A 373 -8.03 12.08 14.42
N THR A 374 -6.86 11.92 13.79
CA THR A 374 -6.65 10.97 12.70
C THR A 374 -5.53 10.00 13.04
N LEU A 375 -5.84 8.70 13.03
CA LEU A 375 -4.83 7.64 13.04
C LEU A 375 -4.37 7.40 11.61
N VAL A 376 -3.08 7.59 11.36
CA VAL A 376 -2.45 7.35 10.06
C VAL A 376 -1.45 6.21 10.21
N ILE A 377 -1.59 5.19 9.35
CA ILE A 377 -0.72 4.01 9.31
C ILE A 377 -0.15 3.89 7.91
N SER A 378 1.16 3.67 7.80
CA SER A 378 1.84 3.28 6.56
C SER A 378 2.56 1.97 6.79
N MET A 379 2.33 0.97 5.93
CA MET A 379 2.91 -0.35 6.10
C MET A 379 3.05 -1.08 4.77
N ASN A 380 3.73 -2.22 4.77
CA ASN A 380 3.60 -3.22 3.71
C ASN A 380 2.71 -4.39 4.19
N ASP A 381 2.03 -5.03 3.25
CA ASP A 381 1.23 -6.24 3.51
C ASP A 381 2.10 -7.49 3.53
N VAL A 382 2.97 -7.62 2.54
CA VAL A 382 3.93 -8.71 2.31
C VAL A 382 5.30 -8.16 1.97
N GLY A 383 6.35 -8.96 2.09
CA GLY A 383 7.68 -8.62 1.63
C GLY A 383 7.92 -8.96 0.16
N SER A 384 9.11 -8.59 -0.32
CA SER A 384 9.66 -9.03 -1.59
C SER A 384 10.93 -9.85 -1.36
N THR A 385 11.35 -10.64 -2.34
CA THR A 385 12.64 -11.38 -2.23
C THR A 385 13.85 -10.54 -2.60
N LEU A 386 13.70 -9.22 -2.71
CA LEU A 386 14.81 -8.30 -2.96
C LEU A 386 15.79 -8.31 -1.77
N SER A 387 17.08 -8.38 -2.07
CA SER A 387 18.16 -8.24 -1.12
C SER A 387 19.20 -7.24 -1.60
N ILE A 388 19.97 -6.66 -0.67
CA ILE A 388 21.05 -5.70 -0.91
C ILE A 388 22.37 -6.37 -0.47
N PRO A 389 23.00 -7.23 -1.30
CA PRO A 389 24.25 -7.90 -0.96
C PRO A 389 25.47 -7.03 -1.23
N GLY A 390 26.57 -7.33 -0.54
CA GLY A 390 27.90 -6.80 -0.80
C GLY A 390 28.25 -5.51 -0.06
N TYR A 391 29.45 -5.00 -0.34
CA TYR A 391 30.07 -3.88 0.35
C TYR A 391 30.40 -2.76 -0.64
N SER A 392 29.39 -2.35 -1.44
CA SER A 392 29.54 -1.21 -2.34
C SER A 392 29.83 0.06 -1.54
N ALA A 393 30.64 0.95 -2.11
CA ALA A 393 30.87 2.25 -1.50
C ALA A 393 29.57 3.06 -1.48
N ARG A 394 29.38 3.91 -0.46
CA ARG A 394 28.32 4.91 -0.42
C ARG A 394 28.40 5.81 -1.66
N ASP A 395 27.31 6.41 -2.03
CA ASP A 395 27.17 7.30 -3.19
C ASP A 395 27.38 6.62 -4.56
N THR A 396 27.48 5.27 -4.60
CA THR A 396 27.45 4.53 -5.86
C THR A 396 26.02 4.17 -6.26
N ASP A 397 25.78 4.05 -7.57
CA ASP A 397 24.45 3.66 -8.06
C ASP A 397 24.10 2.23 -7.60
N ILE A 398 23.08 2.10 -6.75
CA ILE A 398 22.63 0.82 -6.17
C ILE A 398 22.17 -0.20 -7.23
N LEU A 399 21.90 0.25 -8.46
CA LEU A 399 21.56 -0.65 -9.58
C LEU A 399 22.81 -1.23 -10.28
N ASN A 400 24.01 -0.90 -9.79
CA ASN A 400 25.30 -1.30 -10.41
C ASN A 400 25.98 -2.42 -9.59
N ALA A 401 27.23 -2.75 -9.95
CA ALA A 401 28.02 -3.77 -9.27
C ALA A 401 28.40 -3.35 -7.85
N ALA A 402 28.30 -4.30 -6.91
CA ALA A 402 28.75 -4.16 -5.52
C ALA A 402 30.20 -4.63 -5.33
N GLY A 403 30.72 -5.48 -6.21
CA GLY A 403 32.06 -6.06 -6.11
C GLY A 403 32.28 -7.19 -7.09
N THR A 404 33.36 -7.93 -6.87
CA THR A 404 33.78 -9.08 -7.70
C THR A 404 33.83 -10.34 -6.84
N SER A 405 33.28 -11.44 -7.33
CA SER A 405 33.32 -12.74 -6.66
C SER A 405 34.74 -13.31 -6.65
N ASP A 406 35.16 -13.82 -5.51
CA ASP A 406 36.43 -14.51 -5.31
C ASP A 406 36.48 -15.95 -5.88
N ARG A 407 35.35 -16.47 -6.37
CA ARG A 407 35.20 -17.82 -6.90
C ARG A 407 35.28 -17.88 -8.42
N ASP A 408 34.64 -16.96 -9.12
CA ASP A 408 34.56 -16.93 -10.59
C ASP A 408 35.09 -15.63 -11.22
N SER A 409 35.58 -14.72 -10.40
CA SER A 409 36.13 -13.41 -10.81
C SER A 409 35.16 -12.56 -11.62
N LYS A 410 33.85 -12.88 -11.58
CA LYS A 410 32.82 -12.08 -12.24
C LYS A 410 32.22 -11.07 -11.26
N PRO A 411 31.85 -9.87 -11.70
CA PRO A 411 31.12 -8.91 -10.86
C PRO A 411 29.81 -9.49 -10.31
N TYR A 412 29.29 -8.90 -9.23
CA TYR A 412 27.93 -9.13 -8.76
C TYR A 412 27.27 -7.79 -8.44
N LEU A 413 25.92 -7.75 -8.57
CA LEU A 413 25.15 -6.52 -8.41
C LEU A 413 24.91 -6.22 -6.93
N SER A 414 24.67 -4.93 -6.64
CA SER A 414 24.23 -4.46 -5.32
C SER A 414 22.81 -4.91 -4.97
N LEU A 415 22.06 -5.43 -5.92
CA LEU A 415 20.69 -5.95 -5.74
C LEU A 415 20.56 -7.34 -6.32
N ALA A 416 19.81 -8.20 -5.63
CA ALA A 416 19.48 -9.55 -6.10
C ALA A 416 18.09 -9.97 -5.62
N TYR A 417 17.47 -10.87 -6.38
CA TYR A 417 16.22 -11.54 -6.02
C TYR A 417 16.46 -13.04 -5.76
N ALA A 418 15.64 -13.64 -4.90
CA ALA A 418 15.70 -15.09 -4.71
C ALA A 418 15.06 -15.84 -5.89
N THR A 419 14.00 -15.31 -6.48
CA THR A 419 13.25 -15.96 -7.56
C THR A 419 12.83 -14.94 -8.63
N GLY A 420 12.62 -15.41 -9.86
CA GLY A 420 11.93 -14.60 -10.86
C GLY A 420 12.39 -14.81 -12.30
N PRO A 421 11.80 -14.06 -13.23
CA PRO A 421 11.99 -14.24 -14.68
C PRO A 421 13.38 -13.82 -15.16
N SER A 422 14.10 -13.00 -14.42
CA SER A 422 15.42 -12.52 -14.82
C SER A 422 16.53 -13.57 -14.72
N HIS A 423 16.27 -14.73 -14.08
CA HIS A 423 17.28 -15.79 -13.88
C HIS A 423 18.07 -16.09 -15.14
N ASN A 424 17.40 -16.40 -16.25
CA ASN A 424 18.03 -16.83 -17.50
C ASN A 424 18.91 -15.75 -18.16
N SER A 425 18.74 -14.48 -17.78
CA SER A 425 19.62 -13.40 -18.24
C SER A 425 20.96 -13.38 -17.53
N TYR A 426 21.01 -13.90 -16.30
CA TYR A 426 22.19 -13.86 -15.43
C TYR A 426 22.86 -15.22 -15.21
N TYR A 427 22.23 -16.31 -15.67
CA TYR A 427 22.76 -17.66 -15.58
C TYR A 427 22.56 -18.41 -16.89
N GLN A 428 23.61 -19.08 -17.36
CA GLN A 428 23.59 -19.94 -18.55
C GLN A 428 23.81 -21.40 -18.13
N LEU A 429 23.08 -22.33 -18.76
CA LEU A 429 22.99 -23.73 -18.35
C LEU A 429 24.36 -24.41 -18.21
N ASN A 430 25.31 -24.13 -19.09
CA ASN A 430 26.61 -24.79 -19.13
C ASN A 430 27.77 -23.88 -18.72
N GLU A 431 27.53 -22.57 -18.55
CA GLU A 431 28.58 -21.56 -18.32
C GLU A 431 28.48 -20.91 -16.93
N GLY A 432 27.38 -21.19 -16.20
CA GLY A 432 27.14 -20.62 -14.89
C GLY A 432 26.73 -19.14 -14.95
N ARG A 433 27.20 -18.34 -14.00
CA ARG A 433 26.87 -16.92 -13.91
C ARG A 433 27.40 -16.13 -15.12
N VAL A 434 26.55 -15.33 -15.74
CA VAL A 434 26.92 -14.32 -16.74
C VAL A 434 27.52 -13.09 -16.03
N ASN A 435 28.40 -12.35 -16.71
CA ASN A 435 28.82 -11.03 -16.20
C ASN A 435 27.61 -10.07 -16.19
N PRO A 436 27.14 -9.64 -15.01
CA PRO A 436 25.93 -8.83 -14.94
C PRO A 436 26.07 -7.46 -15.57
N LEU A 437 27.30 -6.90 -15.66
CA LEU A 437 27.52 -5.62 -16.33
C LEU A 437 27.26 -5.72 -17.82
N THR A 438 27.57 -6.87 -18.45
CA THR A 438 27.23 -7.11 -19.87
C THR A 438 25.72 -7.17 -20.08
N VAL A 439 24.99 -7.79 -19.13
CA VAL A 439 23.52 -7.82 -19.14
C VAL A 439 22.95 -6.40 -19.04
N LEU A 440 23.42 -5.61 -18.07
CA LEU A 440 22.97 -4.23 -17.87
C LEU A 440 23.30 -3.30 -19.06
N GLN A 441 24.45 -3.47 -19.70
CA GLN A 441 24.83 -2.74 -20.92
C GLN A 441 23.87 -2.98 -22.08
N GLY A 442 23.28 -4.19 -22.17
CA GLY A 442 22.22 -4.51 -23.13
C GLY A 442 20.87 -3.85 -22.79
N MET A 443 20.69 -3.38 -21.56
CA MET A 443 19.46 -2.75 -21.09
C MET A 443 19.62 -1.23 -21.04
N THR A 444 19.48 -0.55 -22.17
CA THR A 444 19.72 0.89 -22.30
C THR A 444 18.72 1.77 -21.55
N VAL A 445 17.54 1.23 -21.24
CA VAL A 445 16.46 1.95 -20.53
C VAL A 445 16.51 1.57 -19.06
N LYS A 446 16.90 2.49 -18.18
CA LYS A 446 17.12 2.25 -16.74
C LYS A 446 15.91 1.61 -16.04
N LYS A 447 14.70 2.02 -16.37
CA LYS A 447 13.46 1.46 -15.77
C LYS A 447 13.21 -0.01 -16.14
N GLU A 448 13.79 -0.51 -17.21
CA GLU A 448 13.68 -1.91 -17.66
C GLU A 448 14.82 -2.80 -17.14
N GLN A 449 15.81 -2.22 -16.45
CA GLN A 449 16.90 -2.99 -15.87
C GLN A 449 16.38 -3.98 -14.84
N THR A 450 16.84 -5.22 -14.96
CA THR A 450 16.56 -6.30 -14.03
C THR A 450 17.77 -6.58 -13.14
N CYS A 451 17.55 -7.27 -12.01
CA CYS A 451 18.62 -7.83 -11.19
C CYS A 451 18.57 -9.35 -11.24
N SER A 452 19.69 -10.00 -10.89
CA SER A 452 19.78 -11.46 -10.87
C SER A 452 18.76 -12.10 -9.94
N ALA A 453 18.10 -13.16 -10.39
CA ALA A 453 17.28 -14.04 -9.57
C ALA A 453 17.96 -15.42 -9.44
N ALA A 454 17.97 -16.00 -8.24
CA ALA A 454 18.64 -17.27 -8.02
C ALA A 454 17.87 -18.47 -8.58
N VAL A 455 16.53 -18.43 -8.56
CA VAL A 455 15.65 -19.51 -9.05
C VAL A 455 14.81 -19.02 -10.23
N PRO A 456 14.79 -19.76 -11.36
CA PRO A 456 13.98 -19.39 -12.52
C PRO A 456 12.49 -19.61 -12.23
N MET A 457 11.70 -18.55 -12.36
CA MET A 457 10.25 -18.58 -12.25
C MET A 457 9.62 -17.59 -13.25
N ASN A 458 8.37 -17.83 -13.66
CA ASN A 458 7.64 -16.90 -14.55
C ASN A 458 7.44 -15.53 -13.90
N GLU A 459 7.25 -15.50 -12.57
CA GLU A 459 7.15 -14.32 -11.73
C GLU A 459 7.93 -14.54 -10.44
N GLY A 460 8.49 -13.48 -9.86
CA GLY A 460 9.06 -13.51 -8.52
C GLY A 460 7.99 -13.79 -7.46
N VAL A 461 8.36 -14.52 -6.41
CA VAL A 461 7.47 -14.75 -5.25
C VAL A 461 7.65 -13.68 -4.19
N ASN A 462 6.71 -13.59 -3.26
CA ASN A 462 6.80 -12.69 -2.11
C ASN A 462 7.90 -13.12 -1.14
N GLY A 463 8.35 -12.21 -0.28
CA GLY A 463 9.21 -12.48 0.88
C GLY A 463 8.39 -12.83 2.12
N GLY A 464 8.95 -13.65 2.98
CA GLY A 464 8.31 -14.08 4.23
C GLY A 464 8.78 -13.31 5.47
N GLU A 465 9.44 -12.18 5.29
CA GLU A 465 9.86 -11.28 6.36
C GLU A 465 8.69 -10.53 7.00
N ASP A 466 8.88 -10.04 8.21
CA ASP A 466 7.92 -9.21 8.92
C ASP A 466 7.66 -7.91 8.17
N ALA A 467 6.42 -7.44 8.19
CA ALA A 467 6.03 -6.17 7.60
C ALA A 467 6.43 -5.00 8.50
N SER A 468 7.03 -3.96 7.92
CA SER A 468 7.29 -2.69 8.60
C SER A 468 6.00 -1.89 8.73
N VAL A 469 5.74 -1.38 9.93
CA VAL A 469 4.57 -0.56 10.24
C VAL A 469 5.04 0.76 10.84
N PHE A 470 4.57 1.87 10.27
CA PHE A 470 4.82 3.23 10.74
C PHE A 470 3.49 3.89 11.06
N ALA A 471 3.38 4.59 12.18
CA ALA A 471 2.11 5.16 12.61
C ALA A 471 2.25 6.50 13.35
N THR A 472 1.20 7.33 13.23
CA THR A 472 1.02 8.54 14.02
C THR A 472 -0.46 8.79 14.32
N GLY A 473 -0.75 9.64 15.29
CA GLY A 473 -2.11 9.96 15.69
C GLY A 473 -2.54 9.28 16.98
N PRO A 474 -3.86 9.28 17.29
CA PRO A 474 -4.37 8.69 18.51
C PRO A 474 -4.07 7.20 18.60
N TRP A 475 -3.53 6.75 19.75
CA TRP A 475 -3.18 5.36 20.05
C TRP A 475 -2.14 4.71 19.13
N ALA A 476 -1.50 5.46 18.25
CA ALA A 476 -0.49 4.96 17.31
C ALA A 476 0.67 4.22 18.00
N PHE A 477 0.99 4.57 19.26
CA PHE A 477 2.04 3.89 20.05
C PHE A 477 1.78 2.40 20.29
N MET A 478 0.52 1.95 20.19
CA MET A 478 0.17 0.53 20.29
C MET A 478 0.75 -0.30 19.13
N LEU A 479 1.09 0.34 18.00
CA LEU A 479 1.70 -0.29 16.84
C LEU A 479 3.23 -0.34 16.92
N SER A 480 3.83 -0.11 18.10
CA SER A 480 5.27 -0.26 18.34
C SER A 480 5.64 -1.68 18.74
N GLY A 481 6.88 -2.09 18.40
CA GLY A 481 7.42 -3.40 18.73
C GLY A 481 7.01 -4.48 17.73
N GLY A 482 7.08 -5.76 18.16
CA GLY A 482 6.78 -6.91 17.31
C GLY A 482 5.47 -7.59 17.69
N TYR A 483 4.58 -7.84 16.73
CA TYR A 483 3.26 -8.42 16.95
C TYR A 483 2.78 -9.22 15.73
N GLU A 484 1.66 -9.91 15.88
CA GLU A 484 0.99 -10.60 14.78
C GLU A 484 0.25 -9.59 13.88
N GLN A 485 0.26 -9.76 12.56
CA GLN A 485 -0.32 -8.78 11.62
C GLN A 485 -1.81 -8.52 11.86
N ASN A 486 -2.55 -9.50 12.36
CA ASN A 486 -3.97 -9.34 12.72
C ASN A 486 -4.21 -8.35 13.88
N PHE A 487 -3.21 -8.08 14.71
CA PHE A 487 -3.29 -7.09 15.78
C PHE A 487 -3.61 -5.67 15.26
N ILE A 488 -3.21 -5.36 14.01
CA ILE A 488 -3.41 -4.03 13.41
C ILE A 488 -4.91 -3.68 13.35
N ALA A 489 -5.79 -4.61 12.95
CA ALA A 489 -7.24 -4.37 12.96
C ALA A 489 -7.75 -4.06 14.37
N HIS A 490 -7.29 -4.82 15.38
CA HIS A 490 -7.68 -4.59 16.78
C HIS A 490 -7.17 -3.25 17.31
N ALA A 491 -5.94 -2.83 16.95
CA ALA A 491 -5.42 -1.51 17.32
C ALA A 491 -6.23 -0.38 16.66
N ILE A 492 -6.61 -0.53 15.38
CA ILE A 492 -7.47 0.43 14.66
C ILE A 492 -8.84 0.55 15.35
N THR A 493 -9.50 -0.58 15.64
CA THR A 493 -10.84 -0.57 16.26
C THR A 493 -10.81 0.03 17.65
N PHE A 494 -9.80 -0.31 18.44
CA PHE A 494 -9.59 0.24 19.78
C PHE A 494 -9.35 1.77 19.73
N ALA A 495 -8.45 2.23 18.87
CA ALA A 495 -8.12 3.65 18.74
C ALA A 495 -9.30 4.51 18.27
N SER A 496 -10.15 3.93 17.45
CA SER A 496 -11.25 4.62 16.77
C SER A 496 -12.63 4.40 17.37
N CYS A 497 -12.77 3.47 18.34
CA CYS A 497 -14.04 3.13 18.97
C CYS A 497 -15.14 2.74 17.97
N ILE A 498 -14.79 1.97 16.94
CA ILE A 498 -15.76 1.45 15.96
C ILE A 498 -16.32 0.08 16.32
N THR A 499 -15.92 -0.45 17.47
CA THR A 499 -16.46 -1.67 18.11
C THR A 499 -16.66 -1.41 19.58
N ASP A 500 -17.21 -2.38 20.33
CA ASP A 500 -17.45 -2.27 21.78
C ASP A 500 -16.17 -2.12 22.61
N VAL A 501 -15.02 -2.57 22.07
CA VAL A 501 -13.71 -2.41 22.72
C VAL A 501 -13.11 -1.07 22.29
N CYS A 502 -13.03 -0.14 23.25
CA CYS A 502 -12.75 1.27 22.97
C CYS A 502 -11.68 1.83 23.92
N GLY A 503 -10.69 2.54 23.35
CA GLY A 503 -9.66 3.27 24.09
C GLY A 503 -10.13 4.59 24.71
N GLY A 504 -11.35 5.04 24.42
CA GLY A 504 -11.90 6.30 24.93
C GLY A 504 -12.35 6.22 26.39
N ALA A 505 -12.56 7.39 27.02
CA ALA A 505 -12.81 7.62 28.44
C ALA A 505 -14.03 6.93 29.07
N SER A 506 -14.74 6.06 28.37
CA SER A 506 -15.90 5.32 28.92
C SER A 506 -15.54 4.43 30.11
N SER A 507 -14.30 3.95 30.20
CA SER A 507 -13.81 3.14 31.32
C SER A 507 -13.59 3.97 32.61
N VAL A 508 -13.36 5.28 32.49
CA VAL A 508 -13.15 6.15 33.66
C VAL A 508 -14.48 6.48 34.35
N VAL A 509 -15.57 6.58 33.59
CA VAL A 509 -16.91 6.86 34.17
C VAL A 509 -17.44 5.67 34.98
N ILE A 510 -17.19 4.45 34.54
CA ILE A 510 -17.59 3.24 35.27
C ILE A 510 -16.76 3.08 36.55
N SER A 511 -15.46 3.37 36.50
CA SER A 511 -14.61 3.30 37.71
C SER A 511 -14.93 4.38 38.76
N THR A 512 -15.28 5.60 38.31
CA THR A 512 -15.70 6.68 39.24
C THR A 512 -17.08 6.43 39.81
N ALA A 513 -18.02 5.87 39.06
CA ALA A 513 -19.31 5.45 39.56
C ALA A 513 -19.20 4.28 40.58
N ALA A 514 -18.31 3.32 40.29
CA ALA A 514 -18.02 2.22 41.22
C ALA A 514 -17.31 2.71 42.49
N LEU A 515 -16.39 3.68 42.39
CA LEU A 515 -15.74 4.32 43.53
C LEU A 515 -16.71 5.15 44.37
N LEU A 516 -17.62 5.90 43.75
CA LEU A 516 -18.70 6.64 44.43
C LEU A 516 -19.68 5.70 45.14
N LEU A 517 -20.10 4.59 44.51
CA LEU A 517 -20.93 3.56 45.15
C LEU A 517 -20.21 2.88 46.30
N ALA A 518 -18.91 2.60 46.18
CA ALA A 518 -18.11 2.03 47.27
C ALA A 518 -17.90 3.02 48.45
N MET A 519 -17.78 4.32 48.17
CA MET A 519 -17.73 5.35 49.22
C MET A 519 -19.07 5.54 49.92
N VAL A 520 -20.18 5.51 49.18
CA VAL A 520 -21.54 5.59 49.77
C VAL A 520 -21.85 4.36 50.63
N ALA A 521 -21.46 3.17 50.19
CA ALA A 521 -21.63 1.93 50.98
C ALA A 521 -20.82 1.94 52.29
N ARG A 522 -19.68 2.67 52.37
CA ARG A 522 -18.91 2.81 53.61
C ARG A 522 -19.46 3.83 54.60
N ILE A 523 -20.41 4.68 54.19
CA ILE A 523 -21.07 5.65 55.08
C ILE A 523 -22.28 5.03 55.81
N PHE A 524 -22.78 3.88 55.31
CA PHE A 524 -23.94 3.19 55.85
C PHE A 524 -23.60 1.86 56.58
N VAL A 525 -22.31 1.57 56.78
CA VAL A 525 -21.79 0.52 57.66
C VAL A 525 -20.97 1.16 58.79
#